data_f5cc64edb7a58a57c58c791d286d9840
#
_entry.id   f5cc64edb7a58a57c58c791d286d9840
#
_cell.length_a   1.000
_cell.length_b   1.000
_cell.length_c   1.000
_cell.angle_alpha   90.00
_cell.angle_beta   90.00
_cell.angle_gamma   90.00
#
_symmetry.space_group_name_H-M   'P 1'
#
loop_
_entity.id
_entity.type
_entity.pdbx_description
1 polymer ?
#
loop_
_entity_poly.entity_id
_entity_poly.type
_entity_poly.pdbx_seq_one_letter_code
_entity_poly.pdbx_strand_id
1 'polypeptide(L)'
;MARIPFIRVTAMPSDTNPYGGVFGGWLMSQMALAAGSLASRTARGKCVVVAADELRFPGAMAVGDELSVYAELTGQGRTSLKIAVEAVARERDGEAETKVASGVFTFVAIGEDGKSRPVAGE
;
A
#
# COMPACT_ATOMS: atom_id res chain seq x y z
N MET A 1 -15.17 10.78 -10.25
CA MET A 1 -14.06 11.55 -9.74
C MET A 1 -12.80 10.69 -9.72
N ALA A 2 -11.70 11.24 -10.19
CA ALA A 2 -10.45 10.50 -10.23
C ALA A 2 -9.92 10.26 -8.82
N ARG A 3 -9.38 9.06 -8.60
CA ARG A 3 -8.72 8.74 -7.33
C ARG A 3 -7.37 9.46 -7.27
N ILE A 4 -6.95 9.78 -6.05
CA ILE A 4 -5.62 10.34 -5.81
C ILE A 4 -4.76 9.24 -5.20
N PRO A 5 -3.62 8.89 -5.79
CA PRO A 5 -2.77 7.87 -5.21
C PRO A 5 -2.08 8.37 -3.94
N PHE A 6 -1.86 7.45 -3.00
CA PHE A 6 -1.04 7.74 -1.83
C PHE A 6 0.45 7.65 -2.14
N ILE A 7 0.81 6.88 -3.15
CA ILE A 7 2.18 6.75 -3.63
C ILE A 7 2.16 6.72 -5.14
N ARG A 8 3.13 7.41 -5.74
CA ARG A 8 3.40 7.33 -7.17
C ARG A 8 4.92 7.30 -7.32
N VAL A 9 5.45 6.20 -7.87
CA VAL A 9 6.88 5.97 -7.88
C VAL A 9 7.27 5.18 -9.14
N THR A 10 8.47 5.45 -9.65
CA THR A 10 9.02 4.74 -10.81
C THR A 10 9.82 3.54 -10.33
N ALA A 11 9.60 2.37 -10.96
CA ALA A 11 10.40 1.18 -10.68
C ALA A 11 11.78 1.35 -11.30
N MET A 12 12.81 1.13 -10.49
CA MET A 12 14.21 1.31 -10.89
C MET A 12 14.89 -0.06 -10.99
N PRO A 13 16.07 -0.13 -11.64
CA PRO A 13 16.80 -1.42 -11.75
C PRO A 13 17.05 -2.11 -10.42
N SER A 14 17.25 -1.35 -9.34
CA SER A 14 17.47 -1.90 -8.00
C SER A 14 16.23 -2.59 -7.42
N ASP A 15 15.06 -2.41 -8.05
CA ASP A 15 13.80 -2.95 -7.57
C ASP A 15 13.42 -4.26 -8.27
N THR A 16 14.36 -4.88 -8.99
CA THR A 16 14.10 -6.08 -9.77
C THR A 16 14.33 -7.35 -8.97
N ASN A 17 13.65 -8.42 -9.41
CA ASN A 17 13.87 -9.77 -8.91
C ASN A 17 15.03 -10.41 -9.72
N PRO A 18 15.48 -11.65 -9.36
CA PRO A 18 16.57 -12.31 -10.08
C PRO A 18 16.29 -12.58 -11.56
N TYR A 19 15.04 -12.47 -12.00
CA TYR A 19 14.62 -12.77 -13.36
C TYR A 19 14.42 -11.53 -14.22
N GLY A 20 14.69 -10.34 -13.68
CA GLY A 20 14.64 -9.08 -14.44
C GLY A 20 13.35 -8.30 -14.33
N GLY A 21 12.29 -8.86 -13.76
CA GLY A 21 11.05 -8.14 -13.52
C GLY A 21 11.08 -7.42 -12.19
N VAL A 22 10.08 -6.57 -11.94
CA VAL A 22 9.98 -5.85 -10.68
C VAL A 22 9.66 -6.84 -9.55
N PHE A 23 10.38 -6.69 -8.42
CA PHE A 23 10.28 -7.61 -7.30
C PHE A 23 8.92 -7.46 -6.58
N GLY A 24 8.26 -8.62 -6.34
CA GLY A 24 6.97 -8.61 -5.63
C GLY A 24 7.06 -8.02 -4.24
N GLY A 25 8.16 -8.24 -3.53
CA GLY A 25 8.39 -7.65 -2.23
C GLY A 25 8.47 -6.12 -2.27
N TRP A 26 9.01 -5.56 -3.36
CA TRP A 26 9.03 -4.12 -3.55
C TRP A 26 7.61 -3.59 -3.72
N LEU A 27 6.78 -4.28 -4.51
CA LEU A 27 5.37 -3.91 -4.65
C LEU A 27 4.67 -3.93 -3.30
N MET A 28 4.89 -4.99 -2.51
CA MET A 28 4.29 -5.10 -1.18
C MET A 28 4.72 -3.97 -0.26
N SER A 29 5.99 -3.57 -0.32
CA SER A 29 6.47 -2.47 0.53
C SER A 29 5.83 -1.14 0.13
N GLN A 30 5.64 -0.88 -1.15
CA GLN A 30 4.96 0.32 -1.60
C GLN A 30 3.50 0.32 -1.17
N MET A 31 2.85 -0.84 -1.22
CA MET A 31 1.47 -1.00 -0.77
C MET A 31 1.36 -0.75 0.74
N ALA A 32 2.29 -1.30 1.51
CA ALA A 32 2.30 -1.11 2.96
C ALA A 32 2.54 0.36 3.34
N LEU A 33 3.41 1.05 2.61
CA LEU A 33 3.66 2.48 2.84
C LEU A 33 2.41 3.31 2.55
N ALA A 34 1.73 3.02 1.45
CA ALA A 34 0.50 3.73 1.09
C ALA A 34 -0.59 3.48 2.13
N ALA A 35 -0.79 2.22 2.52
CA ALA A 35 -1.78 1.87 3.52
C ALA A 35 -1.46 2.51 4.87
N GLY A 36 -0.18 2.51 5.25
CA GLY A 36 0.28 3.13 6.49
C GLY A 36 0.04 4.63 6.52
N SER A 37 0.19 5.30 5.38
CA SER A 37 -0.10 6.72 5.27
C SER A 37 -1.56 7.00 5.59
N LEU A 38 -2.46 6.21 5.02
CA LEU A 38 -3.89 6.37 5.30
C LEU A 38 -4.21 6.02 6.75
N ALA A 39 -3.62 4.92 7.26
CA ALA A 39 -3.85 4.50 8.64
C ALA A 39 -3.44 5.59 9.63
N SER A 40 -2.25 6.15 9.46
CA SER A 40 -1.74 7.18 10.37
C SER A 40 -2.57 8.46 10.31
N ARG A 41 -3.02 8.84 9.13
CA ARG A 41 -3.90 10.00 8.98
C ARG A 41 -5.24 9.79 9.65
N THR A 42 -5.80 8.58 9.50
CA THR A 42 -7.09 8.24 10.08
C THR A 42 -7.01 8.20 11.62
N ALA A 43 -5.96 7.56 12.14
CA ALA A 43 -5.78 7.41 13.59
C ALA A 43 -5.14 8.64 14.24
N ARG A 44 -4.65 9.57 13.45
CA ARG A 44 -3.95 10.77 13.91
C ARG A 44 -2.77 10.42 14.81
N GLY A 45 -1.95 9.46 14.37
CA GLY A 45 -0.80 9.04 15.12
C GLY A 45 -0.19 7.76 14.58
N LYS A 46 0.67 7.18 15.37
CA LYS A 46 1.42 6.00 14.97
C LYS A 46 0.54 4.79 14.75
N CYS A 47 0.78 4.07 13.66
CA CYS A 47 0.13 2.80 13.37
C CYS A 47 1.18 1.81 12.90
N VAL A 48 0.99 0.54 13.25
CA VAL A 48 1.87 -0.53 12.79
C VAL A 48 1.07 -1.57 12.05
N VAL A 49 1.66 -2.15 11.00
CA VAL A 49 1.01 -3.23 10.27
C VAL A 49 1.12 -4.52 11.06
N VAL A 50 0.00 -5.23 11.20
CA VAL A 50 -0.02 -6.49 11.92
C VAL A 50 -0.44 -7.67 11.05
N ALA A 51 -1.05 -7.42 9.89
CA ALA A 51 -1.47 -8.50 8.99
C ALA A 51 -1.60 -7.97 7.58
N ALA A 52 -1.34 -8.85 6.61
CA ALA A 52 -1.58 -8.59 5.20
C ALA A 52 -2.28 -9.81 4.64
N ASP A 53 -3.46 -9.61 4.07
CA ASP A 53 -4.31 -10.67 3.56
C ASP A 53 -4.66 -10.46 2.10
N GLU A 54 -5.08 -11.53 1.45
CA GLU A 54 -5.59 -11.47 0.07
C GLU A 54 -4.64 -10.78 -0.89
N LEU A 55 -3.34 -10.98 -0.69
CA LEU A 55 -2.33 -10.42 -1.59
C LEU A 55 -2.39 -11.14 -2.93
N ARG A 56 -2.53 -10.37 -4.01
CA ARG A 56 -2.61 -10.89 -5.37
C ARG A 56 -1.75 -10.05 -6.29
N PHE A 57 -1.12 -10.71 -7.25
CA PHE A 57 -0.24 -10.08 -8.22
C PHE A 57 -0.69 -10.48 -9.64
N PRO A 58 -1.81 -9.91 -10.13
CA PRO A 58 -2.40 -10.35 -11.40
C PRO A 58 -1.66 -9.89 -12.64
N GLY A 59 -0.74 -8.92 -12.51
CA GLY A 59 -0.01 -8.39 -13.64
C GLY A 59 1.45 -8.21 -13.33
N ALA A 60 2.25 -8.03 -14.37
CA ALA A 60 3.69 -7.80 -14.25
C ALA A 60 4.01 -6.32 -14.48
N MET A 61 5.08 -5.86 -13.87
CA MET A 61 5.56 -4.50 -14.00
C MET A 61 7.03 -4.52 -14.40
N ALA A 62 7.41 -3.63 -15.31
CA ALA A 62 8.78 -3.53 -15.81
C ALA A 62 9.50 -2.33 -15.22
N VAL A 63 10.84 -2.36 -15.26
CA VAL A 63 11.66 -1.21 -14.90
C VAL A 63 11.27 -0.03 -15.80
N GLY A 64 11.11 1.13 -15.18
CA GLY A 64 10.68 2.34 -15.88
C GLY A 64 9.20 2.62 -15.80
N ASP A 65 8.40 1.61 -15.47
CA ASP A 65 6.96 1.82 -15.29
C ASP A 65 6.70 2.67 -14.05
N GLU A 66 5.64 3.46 -14.11
CA GLU A 66 5.20 4.26 -12.97
C GLU A 66 4.12 3.49 -12.21
N LEU A 67 4.36 3.30 -10.91
CA LEU A 67 3.41 2.65 -10.02
C LEU A 67 2.59 3.71 -9.30
N SER A 68 1.27 3.53 -9.29
CA SER A 68 0.37 4.33 -8.47
C SER A 68 -0.34 3.40 -7.50
N VAL A 69 -0.33 3.76 -6.22
CA VAL A 69 -0.92 2.93 -5.17
C VAL A 69 -2.06 3.68 -4.50
N TYR A 70 -3.22 3.07 -4.50
CA TYR A 70 -4.45 3.61 -3.92
C TYR A 70 -4.81 2.82 -2.68
N ALA A 71 -5.37 3.51 -1.69
CA ALA A 71 -5.75 2.89 -0.43
C ALA A 71 -7.11 3.40 0.00
N GLU A 72 -7.89 2.52 0.61
CA GLU A 72 -9.24 2.83 1.07
C GLU A 72 -9.50 2.13 2.41
N LEU A 73 -10.02 2.88 3.38
CA LEU A 73 -10.41 2.30 4.66
C LEU A 73 -11.68 1.48 4.45
N THR A 74 -11.61 0.18 4.75
CA THR A 74 -12.74 -0.73 4.58
C THR A 74 -13.32 -1.24 5.88
N GLY A 75 -12.61 -1.06 6.99
CA GLY A 75 -13.11 -1.50 8.28
C GLY A 75 -12.33 -0.84 9.41
N GLN A 76 -12.97 -0.72 10.56
CA GLN A 76 -12.34 -0.11 11.72
C GLN A 76 -12.87 -0.78 12.98
N GLY A 77 -11.95 -1.35 13.77
CA GLY A 77 -12.24 -1.85 15.10
C GLY A 77 -11.91 -0.78 16.14
N ARG A 78 -11.86 -1.18 17.40
CA ARG A 78 -11.52 -0.24 18.46
C ARG A 78 -10.09 0.28 18.33
N THR A 79 -9.14 -0.62 18.06
CA THR A 79 -7.72 -0.26 17.94
C THR A 79 -7.15 -0.55 16.55
N SER A 80 -7.94 -1.12 15.64
CA SER A 80 -7.47 -1.59 14.35
C SER A 80 -8.14 -0.89 13.18
N LEU A 81 -7.44 -0.93 12.04
CA LEU A 81 -7.91 -0.36 10.78
C LEU A 81 -7.65 -1.38 9.70
N LYS A 82 -8.65 -1.64 8.85
CA LYS A 82 -8.48 -2.47 7.65
C LYS A 82 -8.48 -1.58 6.43
N ILE A 83 -7.46 -1.73 5.60
CA ILE A 83 -7.24 -0.88 4.44
C ILE A 83 -7.04 -1.74 3.21
N ALA A 84 -7.92 -1.57 2.23
CA ALA A 84 -7.77 -2.21 0.94
C ALA A 84 -6.81 -1.38 0.09
N VAL A 85 -5.91 -2.06 -0.62
CA VAL A 85 -4.88 -1.42 -1.40
C VAL A 85 -4.91 -1.97 -2.82
N GLU A 86 -4.78 -1.09 -3.79
CA GLU A 86 -4.67 -1.45 -5.20
C GLU A 86 -3.49 -0.73 -5.81
N ALA A 87 -2.65 -1.46 -6.51
CA ALA A 87 -1.48 -0.92 -7.19
C ALA A 87 -1.64 -1.10 -8.70
N VAL A 88 -1.45 -0.03 -9.44
CA VAL A 88 -1.53 -0.05 -10.91
C VAL A 88 -0.24 0.49 -11.50
N ALA A 89 0.18 -0.10 -12.62
CA ALA A 89 1.37 0.31 -13.34
C ALA A 89 0.98 0.91 -14.68
N ARG A 90 1.74 1.89 -15.11
CA ARG A 90 1.60 2.51 -16.43
C ARG A 90 2.98 2.57 -17.07
N GLU A 91 3.06 2.18 -18.35
CA GLU A 91 4.31 2.37 -19.07
C GLU A 91 4.66 3.85 -19.08
N ARG A 92 5.97 4.13 -19.01
CA ARG A 92 6.44 5.51 -18.86
C ARG A 92 5.92 6.44 -19.95
N ASP A 93 5.84 5.94 -21.16
CA ASP A 93 5.40 6.74 -22.33
C ASP A 93 4.02 6.34 -22.84
N GLY A 94 3.25 5.60 -22.03
CA GLY A 94 1.92 5.15 -22.41
C GLY A 94 0.84 5.69 -21.49
N GLU A 95 -0.40 5.41 -21.85
CA GLU A 95 -1.57 5.86 -21.07
C GLU A 95 -2.31 4.71 -20.39
N ALA A 96 -2.17 3.49 -20.92
CA ALA A 96 -2.89 2.35 -20.38
C ALA A 96 -2.34 1.92 -19.03
N GLU A 97 -3.24 1.64 -18.09
CA GLU A 97 -2.88 1.18 -16.76
C GLU A 97 -3.18 -0.31 -16.61
N THR A 98 -2.32 -1.01 -15.89
CA THR A 98 -2.47 -2.43 -15.60
C THR A 98 -2.46 -2.61 -14.08
N LYS A 99 -3.46 -3.32 -13.57
CA LYS A 99 -3.47 -3.68 -12.15
C LYS A 99 -2.38 -4.72 -11.92
N VAL A 100 -1.44 -4.41 -11.04
CA VAL A 100 -0.28 -5.29 -10.79
C VAL A 100 -0.31 -5.91 -9.40
N ALA A 101 -1.07 -5.33 -8.46
CA ALA A 101 -1.16 -5.92 -7.14
C ALA A 101 -2.40 -5.40 -6.40
N SER A 102 -2.87 -6.19 -5.44
CA SER A 102 -3.93 -5.77 -4.52
C SER A 102 -3.77 -6.55 -3.22
N GLY A 103 -4.39 -6.05 -2.15
CA GLY A 103 -4.36 -6.72 -0.87
C GLY A 103 -5.14 -5.95 0.18
N VAL A 104 -5.23 -6.52 1.36
CA VAL A 104 -5.88 -5.89 2.52
C VAL A 104 -4.88 -5.90 3.68
N PHE A 105 -4.59 -4.73 4.21
CA PHE A 105 -3.65 -4.58 5.31
C PHE A 105 -4.40 -4.20 6.57
N THR A 106 -4.01 -4.83 7.69
CA THR A 106 -4.57 -4.48 8.99
C THR A 106 -3.50 -3.76 9.78
N PHE A 107 -3.86 -2.59 10.27
CA PHE A 107 -2.99 -1.76 11.11
C PHE A 107 -3.58 -1.64 12.50
N VAL A 108 -2.72 -1.44 13.49
CA VAL A 108 -3.13 -1.17 14.87
C VAL A 108 -2.54 0.17 15.27
N ALA A 109 -3.40 1.03 15.82
CA ALA A 109 -2.96 2.31 16.36
C ALA A 109 -2.19 2.08 17.65
N ILE A 110 -1.05 2.73 17.81
CA ILE A 110 -0.23 2.60 19.01
C ILE A 110 0.05 3.96 19.61
N GLY A 111 0.21 3.99 20.94
CA GLY A 111 0.59 5.17 21.66
C GLY A 111 2.10 5.33 21.78
N GLU A 112 2.53 6.36 22.49
CA GLU A 112 3.93 6.64 22.69
C GLU A 112 4.65 5.52 23.45
N ASP A 113 3.90 4.75 24.26
CA ASP A 113 4.43 3.59 24.99
C ASP A 113 4.55 2.34 24.11
N GLY A 114 4.13 2.41 22.84
CA GLY A 114 4.18 1.27 21.93
C GLY A 114 3.01 0.31 22.07
N LYS A 115 2.09 0.58 22.97
CA LYS A 115 0.92 -0.29 23.18
C LYS A 115 -0.26 0.20 22.35
N SER A 116 -1.17 -0.71 22.01
CA SER A 116 -2.34 -0.37 21.24
C SER A 116 -3.19 0.70 21.95
N ARG A 117 -3.82 1.55 21.16
CA ARG A 117 -4.72 2.58 21.67
C ARG A 117 -5.95 2.67 20.77
N PRO A 118 -7.04 3.25 21.26
CA PRO A 118 -8.22 3.43 20.42
C PRO A 118 -7.94 4.32 19.23
N VAL A 119 -8.44 3.91 18.06
CA VAL A 119 -8.33 4.69 16.83
C VAL A 119 -9.07 6.01 16.97
N ALA A 120 -10.22 6.00 17.62
CA ALA A 120 -11.08 7.16 17.73
C ALA A 120 -10.60 8.21 18.75
N GLY A 121 -9.45 8.01 19.37
CA GLY A 121 -8.88 9.00 20.27
C GLY A 121 -9.54 9.07 21.63
N GLU A 122 -10.21 8.02 22.06
CA GLU A 122 -10.83 7.93 23.38
C GLU A 122 -9.78 7.88 24.48
#